data_0634e704abb4f6e588cba9a003b35da6
#
_entry.id   0634e704abb4f6e588cba9a003b35da6
#
_cell.length_a   1.000
_cell.length_b   1.000
_cell.length_c   1.000
_cell.angle_alpha   90.00
_cell.angle_beta   90.00
_cell.angle_gamma   90.00
#
_symmetry.space_group_name_H-M   'P 1'
#
loop_
_entity.id
_entity.type
_entity.pdbx_description
1 polymer ?
#
loop_
_entity_poly.entity_id
_entity_poly.type
_entity_poly.pdbx_seq_one_letter_code
_entity_poly.pdbx_strand_id
1 'polypeptide(L)'
;MSIMKTAAKLAVALLVAVPVNSAFAGGHLKGWEATGSQMPVSSETIAGKTGSITHIKSKDMWDYSKAPEGMPRVVGATCHNSVVTDPDGVLLGGVGVCESVDPNGDVSLYSATFGKDGVYNATLTHGTGVYADYAGIKFTGSFIGQLPEGGGIYHLTPK
;
A
#
# COMPACT_ATOMS: atom_id res chain seq x y z
N MET A 1 -46.74 18.94 -47.68
CA MET A 1 -45.98 19.38 -46.51
C MET A 1 -46.24 18.36 -45.39
N SER A 2 -45.30 17.45 -45.19
CA SER A 2 -45.42 16.40 -44.18
C SER A 2 -44.41 16.68 -43.06
N ILE A 3 -44.92 16.87 -41.86
CA ILE A 3 -44.11 17.13 -40.65
C ILE A 3 -43.79 15.78 -40.03
N MET A 4 -42.55 15.34 -40.19
CA MET A 4 -42.03 14.17 -39.46
C MET A 4 -41.74 14.57 -38.01
N LYS A 5 -42.50 13.97 -37.09
CA LYS A 5 -42.25 14.05 -35.65
C LYS A 5 -41.18 13.01 -35.26
N THR A 6 -40.02 13.47 -34.94
CA THR A 6 -38.96 12.63 -34.39
C THR A 6 -39.18 12.43 -32.90
N ALA A 7 -39.53 11.23 -32.49
CA ALA A 7 -39.66 10.86 -31.08
C ALA A 7 -38.29 10.49 -30.54
N ALA A 8 -37.76 11.33 -29.67
CA ALA A 8 -36.54 11.02 -28.90
C ALA A 8 -36.87 10.01 -27.80
N LYS A 9 -36.32 8.80 -27.90
CA LYS A 9 -36.38 7.80 -26.82
C LYS A 9 -35.35 8.13 -25.79
N LEU A 10 -35.78 8.63 -24.63
CA LEU A 10 -34.93 8.78 -23.44
C LEU A 10 -34.73 7.39 -22.82
N ALA A 11 -33.55 6.86 -22.94
CA ALA A 11 -33.12 5.65 -22.19
C ALA A 11 -32.70 6.10 -20.79
N VAL A 12 -33.54 5.86 -19.80
CA VAL A 12 -33.20 6.05 -18.38
C VAL A 12 -32.41 4.81 -17.97
N ALA A 13 -31.09 4.96 -17.84
CA ALA A 13 -30.24 3.94 -17.24
C ALA A 13 -30.50 3.96 -15.72
N LEU A 14 -31.21 2.96 -15.21
CA LEU A 14 -31.34 2.70 -13.78
C LEU A 14 -29.98 2.23 -13.28
N LEU A 15 -29.21 3.10 -12.62
CA LEU A 15 -28.07 2.72 -11.79
C LEU A 15 -28.63 2.02 -10.55
N VAL A 16 -28.63 0.70 -10.57
CA VAL A 16 -28.85 -0.11 -9.35
C VAL A 16 -27.61 0.06 -8.49
N ALA A 17 -27.67 0.95 -7.51
CA ALA A 17 -26.71 1.01 -6.43
C ALA A 17 -26.86 -0.26 -5.60
N VAL A 18 -26.04 -1.28 -5.89
CA VAL A 18 -25.91 -2.43 -5.01
C VAL A 18 -25.23 -1.91 -3.74
N PRO A 19 -25.88 -1.97 -2.56
CA PRO A 19 -25.19 -1.65 -1.33
C PRO A 19 -24.07 -2.69 -1.16
N VAL A 20 -22.83 -2.26 -1.32
CA VAL A 20 -21.67 -3.04 -0.90
C VAL A 20 -21.71 -3.02 0.62
N ASN A 21 -22.46 -3.95 1.20
CA ASN A 21 -22.32 -4.27 2.61
C ASN A 21 -20.91 -4.87 2.78
N SER A 22 -19.93 -4.00 3.01
CA SER A 22 -18.68 -4.41 3.63
C SER A 22 -19.04 -4.86 5.03
N ALA A 23 -19.48 -6.11 5.16
CA ALA A 23 -19.48 -6.78 6.43
C ALA A 23 -18.00 -6.87 6.83
N PHE A 24 -17.51 -5.87 7.58
CA PHE A 24 -16.32 -6.04 8.39
C PHE A 24 -16.66 -7.17 9.36
N ALA A 25 -16.39 -8.39 8.94
CA ALA A 25 -16.36 -9.52 9.83
C ALA A 25 -15.22 -9.22 10.81
N GLY A 26 -15.56 -8.66 11.97
CA GLY A 26 -14.65 -8.45 13.10
C GLY A 26 -14.25 -9.78 13.75
N GLY A 27 -13.94 -10.80 12.93
CA GLY A 27 -13.20 -11.96 13.32
C GLY A 27 -11.75 -11.55 13.45
N HIS A 28 -11.09 -11.98 14.51
CA HIS A 28 -9.65 -11.80 14.74
C HIS A 28 -8.87 -12.40 13.56
N LEU A 29 -8.71 -11.61 12.49
CA LEU A 29 -7.84 -11.97 11.39
C LEU A 29 -6.45 -12.08 12.00
N LYS A 30 -5.95 -13.32 12.10
CA LYS A 30 -4.56 -13.53 12.48
C LYS A 30 -3.71 -12.92 11.35
N GLY A 31 -3.03 -11.85 11.68
CA GLY A 31 -2.02 -11.31 10.81
C GLY A 31 -0.88 -12.29 10.61
N TRP A 32 -0.06 -12.04 9.64
CA TRP A 32 1.14 -12.82 9.35
C TRP A 32 2.39 -11.95 9.47
N GLU A 33 3.50 -12.59 9.74
CA GLU A 33 4.80 -11.92 9.64
C GLU A 33 5.26 -11.90 8.17
N ALA A 34 5.91 -10.83 7.79
CA ALA A 34 6.52 -10.68 6.48
C ALA A 34 7.92 -10.12 6.61
N THR A 35 8.81 -10.56 5.73
CA THR A 35 10.11 -9.93 5.55
C THR A 35 10.12 -9.27 4.19
N GLY A 36 10.50 -8.00 4.15
CA GLY A 36 10.56 -7.22 2.92
C GLY A 36 11.98 -6.76 2.61
N SER A 37 12.27 -6.58 1.33
CA SER A 37 13.42 -5.83 0.85
C SER A 37 12.94 -4.63 0.06
N GLN A 38 13.53 -3.47 0.31
CA GLN A 38 13.28 -2.23 -0.41
C GLN A 38 14.49 -1.88 -1.26
N MET A 39 14.26 -1.63 -2.54
CA MET A 39 15.28 -1.17 -3.48
C MET A 39 14.82 0.16 -4.11
N PRO A 40 15.42 1.29 -3.73
CA PRO A 40 15.10 2.58 -4.32
C PRO A 40 15.40 2.57 -5.82
N VAL A 41 14.46 3.08 -6.63
CA VAL A 41 14.62 3.24 -8.08
C VAL A 41 14.69 4.70 -8.49
N SER A 42 14.17 5.60 -7.66
CA SER A 42 14.35 7.04 -7.80
C SER A 42 14.10 7.74 -6.46
N SER A 43 14.76 8.88 -6.28
CA SER A 43 14.48 9.79 -5.17
C SER A 43 14.58 11.23 -5.63
N GLU A 44 13.75 12.09 -5.07
CA GLU A 44 13.74 13.53 -5.28
C GLU A 44 13.61 14.22 -3.91
N THR A 45 14.48 15.20 -3.67
CA THR A 45 14.47 15.95 -2.41
C THR A 45 14.09 17.41 -2.65
N ILE A 46 13.10 17.85 -1.90
CA ILE A 46 12.66 19.24 -1.82
C ILE A 46 13.26 19.84 -0.55
N ALA A 47 14.25 20.71 -0.70
CA ALA A 47 14.89 21.40 0.43
C ALA A 47 14.02 22.55 0.93
N GLY A 48 13.79 22.59 2.24
CA GLY A 48 13.20 23.72 2.95
C GLY A 48 14.23 24.45 3.80
N LYS A 49 13.79 25.52 4.48
CA LYS A 49 14.67 26.30 5.37
C LYS A 49 15.11 25.53 6.61
N THR A 50 14.25 24.64 7.12
CA THR A 50 14.43 23.96 8.42
C THR A 50 14.28 22.44 8.29
N GLY A 51 14.53 21.89 7.10
CA GLY A 51 14.44 20.46 6.83
C GLY A 51 14.19 20.19 5.36
N SER A 52 13.94 18.94 5.02
CA SER A 52 13.65 18.52 3.65
C SER A 52 12.55 17.47 3.59
N ILE A 53 11.92 17.34 2.41
CA ILE A 53 11.04 16.24 2.09
C ILE A 53 11.71 15.45 0.97
N THR A 54 11.89 14.15 1.18
CA THR A 54 12.40 13.26 0.15
C THR A 54 11.29 12.31 -0.29
N HIS A 55 10.97 12.35 -1.58
CA HIS A 55 10.10 11.41 -2.25
C HIS A 55 10.94 10.25 -2.76
N ILE A 56 10.58 9.04 -2.40
CA ILE A 56 11.30 7.81 -2.77
C ILE A 56 10.34 6.88 -3.47
N LYS A 57 10.66 6.49 -4.69
CA LYS A 57 10.01 5.35 -5.35
C LYS A 57 10.91 4.15 -5.22
N SER A 58 10.36 3.02 -4.79
CA SER A 58 11.11 1.77 -4.64
C SER A 58 10.39 0.59 -5.29
N LYS A 59 11.17 -0.45 -5.58
CA LYS A 59 10.68 -1.79 -5.84
C LYS A 59 10.93 -2.60 -4.58
N ASP A 60 9.89 -3.18 -4.08
CA ASP A 60 9.92 -3.98 -2.87
C ASP A 60 9.60 -5.44 -3.22
N MET A 61 10.16 -6.34 -2.44
CA MET A 61 9.81 -7.76 -2.51
C MET A 61 9.45 -8.22 -1.10
N TRP A 62 8.32 -8.87 -0.97
CA TRP A 62 7.80 -9.37 0.31
C TRP A 62 7.80 -10.89 0.33
N ASP A 63 8.40 -11.49 1.34
CA ASP A 63 8.28 -12.91 1.66
C ASP A 63 7.15 -13.10 2.69
N TYR A 64 6.08 -13.73 2.25
CA TYR A 64 4.90 -14.07 3.02
C TYR A 64 4.90 -15.52 3.49
N SER A 65 6.07 -16.11 3.70
CA SER A 65 6.22 -17.53 4.07
C SER A 65 5.41 -17.95 5.31
N LYS A 66 5.01 -16.99 6.13
CA LYS A 66 4.16 -17.19 7.32
C LYS A 66 2.73 -16.67 7.14
N ALA A 67 2.34 -16.33 5.92
CA ALA A 67 0.98 -15.89 5.62
C ALA A 67 -0.01 -17.05 5.64
N PRO A 68 -1.32 -16.75 5.74
CA PRO A 68 -2.37 -17.75 5.64
C PRO A 68 -2.33 -18.53 4.32
N GLU A 69 -2.88 -19.75 4.34
CA GLU A 69 -3.05 -20.54 3.13
C GLU A 69 -3.83 -19.77 2.06
N GLY A 70 -3.42 -19.92 0.81
CA GLY A 70 -3.99 -19.21 -0.33
C GLY A 70 -3.28 -17.91 -0.69
N MET A 71 -2.48 -17.34 0.21
CA MET A 71 -1.64 -16.19 -0.14
C MET A 71 -0.38 -16.61 -0.90
N PRO A 72 0.05 -15.84 -1.90
CA PRO A 72 1.32 -16.09 -2.58
C PRO A 72 2.48 -15.91 -1.59
N ARG A 73 3.47 -16.80 -1.70
CA ARG A 73 4.62 -16.76 -0.80
C ARG A 73 5.50 -15.51 -1.01
N VAL A 74 5.65 -15.10 -2.25
CA VAL A 74 6.48 -13.93 -2.60
C VAL A 74 5.66 -12.98 -3.46
N VAL A 75 5.69 -11.71 -3.09
CA VAL A 75 4.96 -10.64 -3.79
C VAL A 75 5.90 -9.48 -4.07
N GLY A 76 5.91 -9.02 -5.32
CA GLY A 76 6.58 -7.79 -5.71
C GLY A 76 5.66 -6.59 -5.58
N ALA A 77 6.19 -5.49 -5.08
CA ALA A 77 5.45 -4.24 -4.92
C ALA A 77 6.18 -3.04 -5.50
N THR A 78 5.43 -1.99 -5.77
CA THR A 78 5.95 -0.64 -6.01
C THR A 78 5.51 0.24 -4.87
N CYS A 79 6.49 0.87 -4.19
CA CYS A 79 6.20 1.76 -3.08
C CYS A 79 6.57 3.21 -3.43
N HIS A 80 5.77 4.13 -2.94
CA HIS A 80 5.94 5.58 -3.03
C HIS A 80 5.94 6.14 -1.62
N ASN A 81 7.10 6.60 -1.17
CA ASN A 81 7.29 7.10 0.19
C ASN A 81 7.65 8.58 0.15
N SER A 82 7.20 9.31 1.17
CA SER A 82 7.60 10.69 1.41
C SER A 82 8.05 10.79 2.85
N VAL A 83 9.31 11.14 3.06
CA VAL A 83 9.91 11.27 4.38
C VAL A 83 10.38 12.69 4.62
N VAL A 84 10.24 13.15 5.85
CA VAL A 84 10.67 14.47 6.30
C VAL A 84 11.88 14.30 7.19
N THR A 85 12.93 15.06 6.92
CA THR A 85 14.12 15.14 7.78
C THR A 85 14.36 16.55 8.24
N ASP A 86 15.01 16.70 9.39
CA ASP A 86 15.55 17.99 9.85
C ASP A 86 16.80 18.41 9.05
N PRO A 87 17.42 19.58 9.34
CA PRO A 87 18.62 20.02 8.66
C PRO A 87 19.85 19.10 8.85
N ASP A 88 19.87 18.32 9.92
CA ASP A 88 20.94 17.36 10.23
C ASP A 88 20.69 15.99 9.57
N GLY A 89 19.60 15.85 8.82
CA GLY A 89 19.22 14.61 8.14
C GLY A 89 18.51 13.59 9.02
N VAL A 90 18.13 13.98 10.25
CA VAL A 90 17.40 13.09 11.17
C VAL A 90 15.94 12.95 10.72
N LEU A 91 15.46 11.73 10.64
CA LEU A 91 14.07 11.43 10.27
C LEU A 91 13.10 12.02 11.30
N LEU A 92 12.17 12.84 10.84
CA LEU A 92 11.07 13.37 11.65
C LEU A 92 9.79 12.56 11.50
N GLY A 93 9.63 11.90 10.36
CA GLY A 93 8.47 11.06 10.04
C GLY A 93 8.21 11.00 8.56
N GLY A 94 7.13 10.31 8.17
CA GLY A 94 6.77 10.19 6.77
C GLY A 94 5.51 9.37 6.55
N VAL A 95 5.15 9.27 5.28
CA VAL A 95 4.01 8.48 4.80
C VAL A 95 4.41 7.70 3.55
N GLY A 96 3.71 6.62 3.28
CA GLY A 96 3.94 5.83 2.09
C GLY A 96 2.69 5.08 1.63
N VAL A 97 2.73 4.70 0.37
CA VAL A 97 1.74 3.81 -0.25
C VAL A 97 2.50 2.76 -1.05
N CYS A 98 2.12 1.50 -0.88
CA CYS A 98 2.64 0.40 -1.68
C CYS A 98 1.51 -0.30 -2.41
N GLU A 99 1.72 -0.59 -3.66
CA GLU A 99 0.81 -1.32 -4.53
C GLU A 99 1.47 -2.59 -5.05
N SER A 100 0.73 -3.68 -5.10
CA SER A 100 1.22 -4.93 -5.66
C SER A 100 0.19 -5.60 -6.55
N VAL A 101 0.69 -6.39 -7.48
CA VAL A 101 -0.09 -7.36 -8.24
C VAL A 101 0.62 -8.70 -8.05
N ASP A 102 -0.09 -9.68 -7.56
CA ASP A 102 0.45 -10.99 -7.31
C ASP A 102 0.47 -11.88 -8.59
N PRO A 103 1.09 -13.06 -8.55
CA PRO A 103 1.11 -13.97 -9.71
C PRO A 103 -0.27 -14.44 -10.20
N ASN A 104 -1.30 -14.37 -9.37
CA ASN A 104 -2.68 -14.73 -9.72
C ASN A 104 -3.45 -13.55 -10.35
N GLY A 105 -2.86 -12.34 -10.34
CA GLY A 105 -3.49 -11.12 -10.82
C GLY A 105 -4.29 -10.38 -9.74
N ASP A 106 -4.27 -10.84 -8.50
CA ASP A 106 -4.88 -10.14 -7.38
C ASP A 106 -4.05 -8.92 -6.97
N VAL A 107 -4.72 -7.84 -6.62
CA VAL A 107 -4.08 -6.59 -6.24
C VAL A 107 -4.19 -6.33 -4.74
N SER A 108 -3.17 -5.68 -4.18
CA SER A 108 -3.21 -5.17 -2.82
C SER A 108 -2.65 -3.75 -2.72
N LEU A 109 -3.25 -2.95 -1.85
CA LEU A 109 -2.86 -1.57 -1.58
C LEU A 109 -2.62 -1.39 -0.09
N TYR A 110 -1.42 -0.95 0.26
CA TYR A 110 -1.03 -0.64 1.62
C TYR A 110 -0.79 0.85 1.79
N SER A 111 -1.19 1.38 2.93
CA SER A 111 -0.72 2.68 3.43
C SER A 111 0.25 2.49 4.58
N ALA A 112 1.23 3.36 4.71
CA ALA A 112 2.20 3.33 5.79
C ALA A 112 2.45 4.71 6.39
N THR A 113 2.85 4.73 7.66
CA THR A 113 3.39 5.91 8.33
C THR A 113 4.74 5.56 8.94
N PHE A 114 5.68 6.48 8.89
CA PHE A 114 7.02 6.34 9.44
C PHE A 114 7.15 7.24 10.66
N GLY A 115 7.58 6.69 11.78
CA GLY A 115 7.92 7.45 12.97
C GLY A 115 9.38 7.89 12.97
N LYS A 116 9.71 8.89 13.80
CA LYS A 116 11.08 9.38 14.00
C LYS A 116 12.03 8.32 14.59
N ASP A 117 11.49 7.28 15.18
CA ASP A 117 12.21 6.12 15.73
C ASP A 117 12.54 5.05 14.65
N GLY A 118 12.18 5.31 13.38
CA GLY A 118 12.36 4.37 12.30
C GLY A 118 11.34 3.23 12.29
N VAL A 119 10.41 3.20 13.24
CA VAL A 119 9.29 2.27 13.23
C VAL A 119 8.25 2.74 12.23
N TYR A 120 7.78 1.82 11.42
CA TYR A 120 6.66 2.12 10.53
C TYR A 120 5.45 1.24 10.82
N ASN A 121 4.28 1.79 10.56
CA ASN A 121 3.01 1.11 10.70
C ASN A 121 2.34 1.07 9.34
N ALA A 122 2.01 -0.12 8.88
CA ALA A 122 1.36 -0.34 7.60
C ALA A 122 -0.05 -0.89 7.81
N THR A 123 -0.95 -0.60 6.88
CA THR A 123 -2.30 -1.14 6.84
C THR A 123 -2.59 -1.61 5.42
N LEU A 124 -3.04 -2.83 5.25
CA LEU A 124 -3.65 -3.28 4.01
C LEU A 124 -5.00 -2.58 3.88
N THR A 125 -5.06 -1.54 3.06
CA THR A 125 -6.27 -0.70 2.95
C THR A 125 -7.31 -1.29 2.02
N HIS A 126 -6.86 -1.89 0.92
CA HIS A 126 -7.72 -2.50 -0.10
C HIS A 126 -7.01 -3.69 -0.74
N GLY A 127 -7.79 -4.63 -1.25
CA GLY A 127 -7.29 -5.74 -2.05
C GLY A 127 -8.40 -6.44 -2.80
N THR A 128 -8.02 -7.27 -3.77
CA THR A 128 -8.91 -8.20 -4.48
C THR A 128 -8.54 -9.63 -4.16
N GLY A 129 -9.38 -10.59 -4.57
CA GLY A 129 -9.13 -12.00 -4.32
C GLY A 129 -8.81 -12.29 -2.86
N VAL A 130 -7.74 -13.01 -2.62
CA VAL A 130 -7.32 -13.39 -1.26
C VAL A 130 -7.08 -12.19 -0.33
N TYR A 131 -6.70 -11.02 -0.86
CA TYR A 131 -6.42 -9.83 -0.04
C TYR A 131 -7.69 -9.12 0.43
N ALA A 132 -8.83 -9.33 -0.22
CA ALA A 132 -10.08 -8.66 0.14
C ALA A 132 -10.51 -9.00 1.57
N ASP A 133 -10.31 -10.25 1.99
CA ASP A 133 -10.69 -10.73 3.33
C ASP A 133 -9.78 -10.16 4.44
N TYR A 134 -8.61 -9.62 4.07
CA TYR A 134 -7.63 -9.08 5.00
C TYR A 134 -7.56 -7.54 4.99
N ALA A 135 -8.47 -6.86 4.28
CA ALA A 135 -8.53 -5.41 4.29
C ALA A 135 -8.73 -4.88 5.74
N GLY A 136 -7.92 -3.91 6.12
CA GLY A 136 -7.89 -3.35 7.47
C GLY A 136 -6.87 -3.97 8.41
N ILE A 137 -6.21 -5.08 8.03
CA ILE A 137 -5.13 -5.66 8.84
C ILE A 137 -3.97 -4.68 8.97
N LYS A 138 -3.40 -4.63 10.18
CA LYS A 138 -2.32 -3.70 10.52
C LYS A 138 -1.05 -4.45 10.83
N PHE A 139 0.05 -3.83 10.45
CA PHE A 139 1.39 -4.30 10.72
C PHE A 139 2.22 -3.20 11.38
N THR A 140 3.20 -3.62 12.15
CA THR A 140 4.29 -2.75 12.58
C THR A 140 5.61 -3.36 12.15
N GLY A 141 6.61 -2.54 11.89
CA GLY A 141 7.89 -3.04 11.44
C GLY A 141 9.03 -2.06 11.62
N SER A 142 10.23 -2.56 11.38
CA SER A 142 11.46 -1.78 11.39
C SER A 142 12.44 -2.33 10.38
N PHE A 143 13.38 -1.49 9.96
CA PHE A 143 14.52 -1.94 9.18
C PHE A 143 15.44 -2.78 10.06
N ILE A 144 15.83 -3.95 9.56
CA ILE A 144 16.69 -4.92 10.25
C ILE A 144 18.05 -5.08 9.56
N GLY A 145 18.24 -4.47 8.40
CA GLY A 145 19.48 -4.51 7.64
C GLY A 145 19.48 -3.49 6.52
N GLN A 146 20.67 -3.23 6.00
CA GLN A 146 20.88 -2.38 4.83
C GLN A 146 21.36 -3.21 3.65
N LEU A 147 20.88 -2.87 2.46
CA LEU A 147 21.34 -3.38 1.19
C LEU A 147 22.30 -2.38 0.55
N PRO A 148 23.17 -2.80 -0.37
CA PRO A 148 23.91 -1.89 -1.22
C PRO A 148 22.99 -0.88 -1.91
N GLU A 149 23.53 0.28 -2.29
CA GLU A 149 22.82 1.31 -3.06
C GLU A 149 21.64 1.97 -2.30
N GLY A 150 21.66 1.92 -0.95
CA GLY A 150 20.66 2.60 -0.12
C GLY A 150 19.35 1.82 0.05
N GLY A 151 19.34 0.54 -0.34
CA GLY A 151 18.22 -0.35 -0.06
C GLY A 151 18.20 -0.83 1.40
N GLY A 152 17.09 -1.43 1.81
CA GLY A 152 16.91 -1.94 3.16
C GLY A 152 16.16 -3.26 3.23
N ILE A 153 16.41 -4.02 4.28
CA ILE A 153 15.63 -5.19 4.67
C ILE A 153 14.83 -4.81 5.90
N TYR A 154 13.57 -5.15 5.90
CA TYR A 154 12.67 -4.85 7.01
C TYR A 154 11.83 -6.05 7.38
N HIS A 155 11.37 -6.08 8.61
CA HIS A 155 10.49 -7.11 9.14
C HIS A 155 9.18 -6.49 9.60
N LEU A 156 8.07 -7.16 9.25
CA LEU A 156 6.70 -6.78 9.58
C LEU A 156 6.09 -7.82 10.49
N THR A 157 5.47 -7.36 11.55
CA THR A 157 4.65 -8.19 12.44
C THR A 157 3.22 -7.67 12.48
N PRO A 158 2.23 -8.54 12.61
CA PRO A 158 0.85 -8.10 12.78
C PRO A 158 0.69 -7.34 14.10
N LYS A 159 -0.28 -6.42 14.09
CA LYS A 159 -0.57 -5.53 15.21
C LYS A 159 -1.94 -5.85 15.81
#